data_fe4208a19a07273865746043cf511fdd
#
_entry.id   fe4208a19a07273865746043cf511fdd
#
_cell.length_a   1.000
_cell.length_b   1.000
_cell.length_c   1.000
_cell.angle_alpha   90.00
_cell.angle_beta   90.00
_cell.angle_gamma   90.00
#
_symmetry.space_group_name_H-M   'P 1'
#
loop_
_entity.id
_entity.type
_entity.pdbx_description
1 polymer ?
#
loop_
_entity_poly.entity_id
_entity_poly.type
_entity_poly.pdbx_seq_one_letter_code
_entity_poly.pdbx_strand_id
1 'polypeptide(L)'
;MIPLAKPYLTKDEAEAAHDVILTNWVTQGPKVAEFEEKFATYVGSKYAVALSNCTTALHLSMIVAGVGVGDEVICPSMSYIATANSILYVGAKPVFAEVNPRTYNIDVEHAETLITNKTKAILIVHQIGMPADIDAFKGLCKKYNLKLIEDAACAAGSVYKGSKIGSHSDLVCFSFHPRKIITTGDGGMIATSNEEYYTKLKLLRQHGMSINDRVRHDSTKIMFEEHVVMGYNYRMTDIQAAVGVKQLEKLDWIVSERRKIAVQYLEAFKNIESIILPTEEEGYFSNYQSFSIYLKPSCKINRNDLMQVLLDNGISTRRGIMTSHREPAYLDLGFKVDLPISEDAADRSIVIPLYVPMEQYDIEFVIKKIKNLV
;
A
#
# COMPACT_ATOMS: atom_id res chain seq x y z
N MET A 1 2.53 -8.03 -26.24
CA MET A 1 3.26 -8.07 -24.95
C MET A 1 2.23 -8.08 -23.84
N ILE A 2 2.30 -9.04 -22.95
CA ILE A 2 1.43 -9.17 -21.76
C ILE A 2 2.02 -8.28 -20.67
N PRO A 3 1.32 -7.20 -20.24
CA PRO A 3 1.84 -6.31 -19.21
C PRO A 3 1.76 -6.94 -17.83
N LEU A 4 2.64 -6.53 -16.91
CA LEU A 4 2.61 -6.99 -15.52
C LEU A 4 1.33 -6.57 -14.78
N ALA A 5 0.90 -5.34 -15.00
CA ALA A 5 -0.27 -4.73 -14.40
C ALA A 5 -0.90 -3.74 -15.38
N LYS A 6 -2.22 -3.57 -15.29
CA LYS A 6 -2.99 -2.60 -16.06
C LYS A 6 -4.13 -2.08 -15.17
N PRO A 7 -4.29 -0.77 -15.01
CA PRO A 7 -5.44 -0.23 -14.29
C PRO A 7 -6.73 -0.50 -15.07
N TYR A 8 -7.80 -0.79 -14.35
CA TYR A 8 -9.13 -0.93 -14.94
C TYR A 8 -9.84 0.42 -14.91
N LEU A 9 -9.81 1.11 -16.03
CA LEU A 9 -10.48 2.39 -16.24
C LEU A 9 -11.45 2.27 -17.39
N THR A 10 -12.63 2.87 -17.25
CA THR A 10 -13.71 2.86 -18.23
C THR A 10 -14.15 4.27 -18.57
N LYS A 11 -15.22 4.38 -19.33
CA LYS A 11 -15.85 5.66 -19.67
C LYS A 11 -16.39 6.38 -18.42
N ASP A 12 -16.81 5.63 -17.39
CA ASP A 12 -17.38 6.21 -16.16
C ASP A 12 -16.37 7.13 -15.43
N GLU A 13 -15.11 6.71 -15.33
CA GLU A 13 -14.05 7.52 -14.74
C GLU A 13 -13.73 8.75 -15.60
N ALA A 14 -13.73 8.60 -16.92
CA ALA A 14 -13.47 9.71 -17.84
C ALA A 14 -14.60 10.75 -17.76
N GLU A 15 -15.86 10.33 -17.74
CA GLU A 15 -17.02 11.22 -17.59
C GLU A 15 -17.03 11.90 -16.23
N ALA A 16 -16.74 11.17 -15.14
CA ALA A 16 -16.67 11.77 -13.79
C ALA A 16 -15.60 12.87 -13.69
N ALA A 17 -14.42 12.67 -14.30
CA ALA A 17 -13.36 13.66 -14.35
C ALA A 17 -13.77 14.87 -15.23
N HIS A 18 -14.37 14.61 -16.40
CA HIS A 18 -14.89 15.64 -17.31
C HIS A 18 -15.91 16.54 -16.59
N ASP A 19 -16.86 15.96 -15.90
CA ASP A 19 -17.92 16.72 -15.21
C ASP A 19 -17.34 17.65 -14.13
N VAL A 20 -16.33 17.20 -13.38
CA VAL A 20 -15.63 18.05 -12.41
C VAL A 20 -14.96 19.24 -13.08
N ILE A 21 -14.30 19.02 -14.24
CA ILE A 21 -13.62 20.10 -14.97
C ILE A 21 -14.64 21.18 -15.38
N LEU A 22 -15.84 20.80 -15.78
CA LEU A 22 -16.90 21.74 -16.18
C LEU A 22 -17.48 22.54 -15.01
N THR A 23 -17.33 22.10 -13.77
CA THR A 23 -17.74 22.87 -12.58
C THR A 23 -16.81 24.04 -12.28
N ASN A 24 -15.60 24.08 -12.86
CA ASN A 24 -14.50 24.97 -12.52
C ASN A 24 -13.95 24.82 -11.09
N TRP A 25 -14.43 23.87 -10.29
CA TRP A 25 -13.90 23.54 -8.97
C TRP A 25 -13.02 22.30 -9.07
N VAL A 26 -11.76 22.50 -9.41
CA VAL A 26 -10.82 21.40 -9.72
C VAL A 26 -9.87 21.03 -8.58
N THR A 27 -9.75 21.87 -7.55
CA THR A 27 -8.95 21.61 -6.34
C THR A 27 -9.75 20.79 -5.32
N GLN A 28 -9.23 20.64 -4.11
CA GLN A 28 -9.91 19.92 -3.03
C GLN A 28 -11.30 20.55 -2.73
N GLY A 29 -12.36 19.76 -2.83
CA GLY A 29 -13.72 20.22 -2.68
C GLY A 29 -14.74 19.11 -2.39
N PRO A 30 -15.96 19.20 -2.98
CA PRO A 30 -17.05 18.27 -2.72
C PRO A 30 -16.73 16.81 -3.10
N LYS A 31 -16.01 16.58 -4.20
CA LYS A 31 -15.66 15.22 -4.64
C LYS A 31 -14.65 14.56 -3.73
N VAL A 32 -13.71 15.30 -3.19
CA VAL A 32 -12.80 14.79 -2.16
C VAL A 32 -13.60 14.40 -0.92
N ALA A 33 -14.55 15.23 -0.45
CA ALA A 33 -15.38 14.89 0.70
C ALA A 33 -16.24 13.63 0.45
N GLU A 34 -16.84 13.51 -0.74
CA GLU A 34 -17.61 12.33 -1.14
C GLU A 34 -16.73 11.06 -1.14
N PHE A 35 -15.52 11.15 -1.69
CA PHE A 35 -14.60 10.02 -1.73
C PHE A 35 -14.13 9.60 -0.34
N GLU A 36 -13.81 10.55 0.54
CA GLU A 36 -13.46 10.31 1.94
C GLU A 36 -14.57 9.55 2.69
N GLU A 37 -15.81 10.02 2.59
CA GLU A 37 -16.97 9.42 3.24
C GLU A 37 -17.25 8.00 2.76
N LYS A 38 -17.28 7.81 1.42
CA LYS A 38 -17.50 6.49 0.81
C LYS A 38 -16.36 5.52 1.14
N PHE A 39 -15.12 5.99 1.13
CA PHE A 39 -13.98 5.13 1.45
C PHE A 39 -13.96 4.74 2.93
N ALA A 40 -14.23 5.67 3.86
CA ALA A 40 -14.36 5.37 5.28
C ALA A 40 -15.44 4.30 5.53
N THR A 41 -16.61 4.48 4.90
CA THR A 41 -17.71 3.51 4.96
C THR A 41 -17.28 2.15 4.42
N TYR A 42 -16.59 2.13 3.27
CA TYR A 42 -16.16 0.89 2.62
C TYR A 42 -15.18 0.07 3.48
N VAL A 43 -14.21 0.73 4.12
CA VAL A 43 -13.22 0.04 4.97
C VAL A 43 -13.69 -0.17 6.40
N GLY A 44 -14.81 0.45 6.82
CA GLY A 44 -15.35 0.35 8.17
C GLY A 44 -14.61 1.23 9.20
N SER A 45 -13.95 2.30 8.77
CA SER A 45 -13.38 3.32 9.65
C SER A 45 -14.36 4.47 9.89
N LYS A 46 -14.15 5.26 10.96
CA LYS A 46 -14.99 6.41 11.25
C LYS A 46 -14.74 7.59 10.30
N TYR A 47 -13.50 7.75 9.89
CA TYR A 47 -13.04 8.85 9.04
C TYR A 47 -12.05 8.35 7.98
N ALA A 48 -11.94 9.10 6.88
CA ALA A 48 -10.85 9.00 5.94
C ALA A 48 -10.37 10.39 5.54
N VAL A 49 -9.08 10.51 5.20
CA VAL A 49 -8.46 11.76 4.76
C VAL A 49 -7.71 11.49 3.45
N ALA A 50 -8.19 12.07 2.36
CA ALA A 50 -7.59 11.93 1.03
C ALA A 50 -6.36 12.83 0.89
N LEU A 51 -5.33 12.31 0.24
CA LEU A 51 -4.02 12.93 0.08
C LEU A 51 -3.50 12.74 -1.36
N SER A 52 -2.50 13.51 -1.73
CA SER A 52 -1.91 13.48 -3.08
C SER A 52 -1.28 12.13 -3.46
N ASN A 53 -0.79 11.35 -2.49
CA ASN A 53 -0.27 10.00 -2.67
C ASN A 53 -0.08 9.28 -1.33
N CYS A 54 0.24 7.98 -1.36
CA CYS A 54 0.44 7.20 -0.14
C CYS A 54 1.71 7.59 0.64
N THR A 55 2.75 8.07 -0.03
CA THR A 55 3.98 8.53 0.65
C THR A 55 3.67 9.70 1.58
N THR A 56 2.83 10.65 1.13
CA THR A 56 2.36 11.75 1.97
C THR A 56 1.42 11.28 3.08
N ALA A 57 0.64 10.21 2.84
CA ALA A 57 -0.17 9.58 3.88
C ALA A 57 0.71 8.97 5.00
N LEU A 58 1.72 8.21 4.64
CA LEU A 58 2.69 7.64 5.59
C LEU A 58 3.43 8.74 6.36
N HIS A 59 3.89 9.80 5.68
CA HIS A 59 4.56 10.93 6.32
C HIS A 59 3.65 11.62 7.36
N LEU A 60 2.41 11.96 6.99
CA LEU A 60 1.49 12.58 7.95
C LEU A 60 1.12 11.63 9.10
N SER A 61 1.04 10.31 8.84
CA SER A 61 0.80 9.32 9.89
C SER A 61 1.93 9.28 10.91
N MET A 62 3.20 9.42 10.49
CA MET A 62 4.33 9.57 11.41
C MET A 62 4.18 10.83 12.29
N ILE A 63 3.84 11.97 11.69
CA ILE A 63 3.68 13.25 12.41
C ILE A 63 2.57 13.14 13.47
N VAL A 64 1.37 12.63 13.09
CA VAL A 64 0.25 12.56 14.05
C VAL A 64 0.44 11.49 15.10
N ALA A 65 1.22 10.44 14.82
CA ALA A 65 1.67 9.44 15.79
C ALA A 65 2.69 10.01 16.80
N GLY A 66 3.19 11.22 16.57
CA GLY A 66 4.17 11.89 17.42
C GLY A 66 5.59 11.35 17.24
N VAL A 67 5.90 10.79 16.07
CA VAL A 67 7.24 10.35 15.69
C VAL A 67 8.06 11.54 15.21
N GLY A 68 9.31 11.64 15.64
CA GLY A 68 10.20 12.75 15.30
C GLY A 68 11.68 12.44 15.49
N VAL A 69 12.49 13.50 15.53
CA VAL A 69 13.94 13.42 15.66
C VAL A 69 14.34 12.66 16.94
N GLY A 70 15.19 11.65 16.77
CA GLY A 70 15.70 10.82 17.88
C GLY A 70 14.87 9.57 18.15
N ASP A 71 13.66 9.46 17.58
CA ASP A 71 12.83 8.27 17.70
C ASP A 71 13.28 7.18 16.71
N GLU A 72 12.89 5.94 17.01
CA GLU A 72 13.04 4.77 16.16
C GLU A 72 11.66 4.23 15.76
N VAL A 73 11.54 3.81 14.50
CA VAL A 73 10.34 3.12 13.99
C VAL A 73 10.75 1.79 13.39
N ILE A 74 10.20 0.70 13.92
CA ILE A 74 10.43 -0.64 13.39
C ILE A 74 9.57 -0.82 12.14
N CYS A 75 10.19 -1.27 11.04
CA CYS A 75 9.49 -1.54 9.78
C CYS A 75 10.17 -2.69 9.02
N PRO A 76 9.48 -3.37 8.08
CA PRO A 76 10.14 -4.36 7.25
C PRO A 76 11.13 -3.68 6.30
N SER A 77 12.30 -4.27 6.09
CA SER A 77 13.20 -3.82 5.03
C SER A 77 12.65 -4.19 3.65
N MET A 78 12.01 -5.36 3.54
CA MET A 78 11.37 -5.84 2.31
C MET A 78 10.04 -5.09 2.11
N SER A 79 10.11 -3.90 1.51
CA SER A 79 8.97 -3.06 1.14
C SER A 79 9.36 -2.10 0.02
N TYR A 80 8.37 -1.40 -0.57
CA TYR A 80 8.67 -0.25 -1.40
C TYR A 80 9.33 0.83 -0.53
N ILE A 81 10.35 1.48 -1.07
CA ILE A 81 11.23 2.40 -0.34
C ILE A 81 10.48 3.54 0.39
N ALA A 82 9.27 3.90 -0.07
CA ALA A 82 8.45 4.94 0.55
C ALA A 82 8.08 4.63 2.02
N THR A 83 7.94 3.33 2.37
CA THR A 83 7.70 2.88 3.74
C THR A 83 8.78 3.40 4.69
N ALA A 84 10.04 3.12 4.37
CA ALA A 84 11.18 3.56 5.18
C ALA A 84 11.48 5.07 5.02
N ASN A 85 11.31 5.63 3.81
CA ASN A 85 11.51 7.07 3.58
C ASN A 85 10.59 7.94 4.44
N SER A 86 9.33 7.50 4.67
CA SER A 86 8.38 8.27 5.49
C SER A 86 8.85 8.47 6.94
N ILE A 87 9.64 7.53 7.46
CA ILE A 87 10.28 7.60 8.77
C ILE A 87 11.41 8.63 8.75
N LEU A 88 12.26 8.60 7.72
CA LEU A 88 13.35 9.57 7.56
C LEU A 88 12.84 11.00 7.37
N TYR A 89 11.69 11.20 6.72
CA TYR A 89 11.11 12.53 6.49
C TYR A 89 10.78 13.28 7.77
N VAL A 90 10.50 12.58 8.87
CA VAL A 90 10.27 13.18 10.19
C VAL A 90 11.54 13.23 11.06
N GLY A 91 12.70 12.86 10.52
CA GLY A 91 13.97 12.83 11.23
C GLY A 91 14.12 11.64 12.18
N ALA A 92 13.22 10.66 12.14
CA ALA A 92 13.33 9.42 12.89
C ALA A 92 14.19 8.40 12.15
N LYS A 93 14.62 7.35 12.86
CA LYS A 93 15.45 6.28 12.32
C LYS A 93 14.61 5.04 12.02
N PRO A 94 14.57 4.53 10.77
CA PRO A 94 14.02 3.21 10.50
C PRO A 94 14.89 2.11 11.11
N VAL A 95 14.25 1.17 11.80
CA VAL A 95 14.85 -0.05 12.34
C VAL A 95 14.27 -1.22 11.56
N PHE A 96 15.10 -1.85 10.73
CA PHE A 96 14.63 -2.86 9.78
C PHE A 96 14.48 -4.21 10.45
N ALA A 97 13.30 -4.81 10.29
CA ALA A 97 12.98 -6.16 10.72
C ALA A 97 12.94 -7.13 9.55
N GLU A 98 13.15 -8.41 9.86
CA GLU A 98 12.93 -9.52 8.96
C GLU A 98 11.45 -9.68 8.60
N VAL A 99 11.20 -10.46 7.56
CA VAL A 99 9.86 -10.82 7.12
C VAL A 99 9.60 -12.32 7.24
N ASN A 100 8.35 -12.69 7.33
CA ASN A 100 7.93 -14.08 7.12
C ASN A 100 8.14 -14.43 5.64
N PRO A 101 8.90 -15.50 5.31
CA PRO A 101 9.26 -15.82 3.93
C PRO A 101 8.10 -16.29 3.06
N ARG A 102 6.93 -16.60 3.65
CA ARG A 102 5.74 -17.04 2.91
C ARG A 102 4.79 -15.89 2.57
N THR A 103 4.63 -14.95 3.50
CA THR A 103 3.70 -13.83 3.35
C THR A 103 4.40 -12.53 2.94
N TYR A 104 5.72 -12.46 3.12
CA TYR A 104 6.56 -11.26 2.99
C TYR A 104 6.19 -10.14 3.98
N ASN A 105 5.26 -10.39 4.89
CA ASN A 105 4.90 -9.46 5.95
C ASN A 105 5.96 -9.50 7.05
N ILE A 106 6.10 -8.39 7.77
CA ILE A 106 7.06 -8.24 8.87
C ILE A 106 6.88 -9.36 9.91
N ASP A 107 8.00 -9.93 10.36
CA ASP A 107 8.04 -10.96 11.40
C ASP A 107 7.85 -10.34 12.78
N VAL A 108 6.86 -10.82 13.54
CA VAL A 108 6.49 -10.28 14.85
C VAL A 108 7.56 -10.54 15.90
N GLU A 109 8.12 -11.76 15.91
CA GLU A 109 9.11 -12.16 16.90
C GLU A 109 10.41 -11.38 16.71
N HIS A 110 10.86 -11.29 15.46
CA HIS A 110 12.04 -10.49 15.15
C HIS A 110 11.81 -9.00 15.45
N ALA A 111 10.65 -8.45 15.10
CA ALA A 111 10.30 -7.06 15.42
C ALA A 111 10.33 -6.78 16.92
N GLU A 112 9.87 -7.72 17.77
CA GLU A 112 9.92 -7.57 19.23
C GLU A 112 11.36 -7.47 19.75
N THR A 113 12.30 -8.24 19.19
CA THR A 113 13.73 -8.20 19.60
C THR A 113 14.41 -6.85 19.32
N LEU A 114 13.85 -6.06 18.41
CA LEU A 114 14.41 -4.77 17.99
C LEU A 114 13.91 -3.58 18.82
N ILE A 115 12.96 -3.80 19.74
CA ILE A 115 12.37 -2.72 20.55
C ILE A 115 13.40 -2.16 21.54
N THR A 116 13.57 -0.85 21.51
CA THR A 116 14.42 -0.08 22.41
C THR A 116 13.61 0.98 23.16
N ASN A 117 14.25 1.71 24.07
CA ASN A 117 13.64 2.88 24.74
C ASN A 117 13.42 4.08 23.78
N LYS A 118 13.93 4.03 22.55
CA LYS A 118 13.72 5.04 21.51
C LYS A 118 12.61 4.62 20.54
N THR A 119 12.17 3.37 20.56
CA THR A 119 11.12 2.90 19.69
C THR A 119 9.82 3.62 20.00
N LYS A 120 9.25 4.31 19.00
CA LYS A 120 8.03 5.10 19.12
C LYS A 120 6.83 4.44 18.42
N ALA A 121 7.09 3.76 17.31
CA ALA A 121 6.07 3.13 16.51
C ALA A 121 6.58 1.87 15.83
N ILE A 122 5.62 1.03 15.40
CA ILE A 122 5.84 -0.05 14.44
C ILE A 122 5.03 0.28 13.19
N LEU A 123 5.67 0.24 12.04
CA LEU A 123 5.05 0.40 10.73
C LEU A 123 5.01 -0.96 10.05
N ILE A 124 3.84 -1.58 10.00
CA ILE A 124 3.63 -2.84 9.28
C ILE A 124 3.20 -2.57 7.84
N VAL A 125 3.45 -3.53 6.96
CA VAL A 125 3.04 -3.46 5.56
C VAL A 125 2.18 -4.67 5.23
N HIS A 126 1.08 -4.48 4.52
CA HIS A 126 0.28 -5.57 3.97
C HIS A 126 0.81 -5.92 2.58
N GLN A 127 1.84 -6.76 2.56
CA GLN A 127 2.62 -7.02 1.35
C GLN A 127 1.80 -7.65 0.23
N ILE A 128 1.87 -7.03 -0.95
CA ILE A 128 1.20 -7.48 -2.19
C ILE A 128 -0.30 -7.80 -2.04
N GLY A 129 -0.92 -7.27 -0.97
CA GLY A 129 -2.34 -7.47 -0.66
C GLY A 129 -2.63 -8.52 0.40
N MET A 130 -1.62 -9.21 0.92
CA MET A 130 -1.76 -10.14 2.05
C MET A 130 -1.76 -9.36 3.37
N PRO A 131 -2.82 -9.43 4.20
CA PRO A 131 -2.82 -8.80 5.51
C PRO A 131 -1.65 -9.28 6.38
N ALA A 132 -1.02 -8.37 7.13
CA ALA A 132 -0.11 -8.72 8.21
C ALA A 132 -0.89 -9.22 9.43
N ASP A 133 -0.22 -9.85 10.40
CA ASP A 133 -0.86 -10.26 11.67
C ASP A 133 -1.09 -9.03 12.56
N ILE A 134 -2.21 -8.34 12.30
CA ILE A 134 -2.54 -7.09 12.97
C ILE A 134 -2.74 -7.28 14.46
N ASP A 135 -3.36 -8.40 14.88
CA ASP A 135 -3.64 -8.64 16.30
C ASP A 135 -2.35 -8.84 17.10
N ALA A 136 -1.38 -9.58 16.54
CA ALA A 136 -0.08 -9.74 17.18
C ALA A 136 0.64 -8.39 17.33
N PHE A 137 0.66 -7.55 16.29
CA PHE A 137 1.24 -6.22 16.36
C PHE A 137 0.49 -5.27 17.28
N LYS A 138 -0.84 -5.33 17.34
CA LYS A 138 -1.62 -4.58 18.35
C LYS A 138 -1.27 -5.01 19.77
N GLY A 139 -1.11 -6.32 20.01
CA GLY A 139 -0.65 -6.87 21.27
C GLY A 139 0.72 -6.34 21.65
N LEU A 140 1.67 -6.37 20.71
CA LEU A 140 3.03 -5.88 20.89
C LEU A 140 3.05 -4.37 21.17
N CYS A 141 2.34 -3.58 20.39
CA CYS A 141 2.24 -2.13 20.59
C CYS A 141 1.62 -1.78 21.94
N LYS A 142 0.60 -2.52 22.38
CA LYS A 142 0.01 -2.34 23.72
C LYS A 142 1.00 -2.68 24.82
N LYS A 143 1.77 -3.77 24.71
CA LYS A 143 2.76 -4.23 25.69
C LYS A 143 3.86 -3.17 25.92
N TYR A 144 4.32 -2.55 24.84
CA TYR A 144 5.44 -1.60 24.88
C TYR A 144 5.02 -0.12 24.75
N ASN A 145 3.72 0.17 24.78
CA ASN A 145 3.16 1.52 24.61
C ASN A 145 3.62 2.21 23.31
N LEU A 146 3.62 1.49 22.20
CA LEU A 146 4.01 1.96 20.87
C LEU A 146 2.78 2.33 20.03
N LYS A 147 2.99 3.12 18.97
CA LYS A 147 1.97 3.38 17.93
C LYS A 147 2.06 2.33 16.84
N LEU A 148 0.89 1.91 16.32
CA LEU A 148 0.81 1.05 15.15
C LEU A 148 0.40 1.89 13.94
N ILE A 149 1.18 1.79 12.85
CA ILE A 149 0.89 2.39 11.55
C ILE A 149 0.85 1.26 10.53
N GLU A 150 -0.16 1.26 9.66
CA GLU A 150 -0.34 0.26 8.62
C GLU A 150 -0.08 0.89 7.24
N ASP A 151 0.91 0.38 6.52
CA ASP A 151 1.07 0.63 5.09
C ASP A 151 0.20 -0.38 4.32
N ALA A 152 -1.01 0.05 4.02
CA ALA A 152 -2.01 -0.68 3.25
C ALA A 152 -2.01 -0.30 1.76
N ALA A 153 -0.89 0.24 1.25
CA ALA A 153 -0.78 0.68 -0.15
C ALA A 153 -1.17 -0.40 -1.17
N CYS A 154 -1.08 -1.66 -0.81
CA CYS A 154 -1.45 -2.81 -1.65
C CYS A 154 -2.75 -3.50 -1.20
N ALA A 155 -3.42 -3.06 -0.12
CA ALA A 155 -4.41 -3.87 0.58
C ALA A 155 -5.85 -3.34 0.53
N ALA A 156 -6.16 -2.40 -0.37
CA ALA A 156 -7.55 -1.98 -0.58
C ALA A 156 -8.42 -3.18 -0.99
N GLY A 157 -9.46 -3.48 -0.20
CA GLY A 157 -10.33 -4.64 -0.40
C GLY A 157 -9.84 -5.97 0.19
N SER A 158 -8.64 -6.01 0.79
CA SER A 158 -8.21 -7.16 1.59
C SER A 158 -8.96 -7.23 2.92
N VAL A 159 -9.08 -8.44 3.49
CA VAL A 159 -9.83 -8.69 4.73
C VAL A 159 -8.96 -9.45 5.72
N TYR A 160 -8.98 -9.02 6.97
CA TYR A 160 -8.36 -9.69 8.10
C TYR A 160 -9.43 -10.03 9.14
N LYS A 161 -9.57 -11.32 9.47
CA LYS A 161 -10.53 -11.84 10.45
C LYS A 161 -11.94 -11.26 10.29
N GLY A 162 -12.44 -11.26 9.04
CA GLY A 162 -13.81 -10.85 8.70
C GLY A 162 -14.04 -9.35 8.52
N SER A 163 -13.03 -8.49 8.75
CA SER A 163 -13.13 -7.04 8.57
C SER A 163 -12.13 -6.54 7.53
N LYS A 164 -12.54 -5.55 6.72
CA LYS A 164 -11.67 -4.97 5.69
C LYS A 164 -10.47 -4.27 6.32
N ILE A 165 -9.31 -4.34 5.67
CA ILE A 165 -8.15 -3.52 6.04
C ILE A 165 -8.57 -2.05 5.98
N GLY A 166 -8.26 -1.31 7.04
CA GLY A 166 -8.68 0.08 7.26
C GLY A 166 -9.48 0.31 8.53
N SER A 167 -10.06 -0.77 9.13
CA SER A 167 -10.85 -0.70 10.35
C SER A 167 -10.12 -1.15 11.61
N HIS A 168 -8.91 -1.70 11.48
CA HIS A 168 -8.23 -2.42 12.56
C HIS A 168 -7.38 -1.54 13.46
N SER A 169 -6.80 -0.46 12.93
CA SER A 169 -6.00 0.50 13.69
C SER A 169 -6.33 1.94 13.31
N ASP A 170 -5.69 2.90 14.01
CA ASP A 170 -6.01 4.32 13.86
C ASP A 170 -5.24 5.04 12.74
N LEU A 171 -4.27 4.39 12.10
CA LEU A 171 -3.45 4.99 11.04
C LEU A 171 -3.19 3.95 9.95
N VAL A 172 -4.10 3.88 8.97
CA VAL A 172 -4.02 2.93 7.85
C VAL A 172 -3.90 3.70 6.55
N CYS A 173 -2.76 3.56 5.84
CA CYS A 173 -2.39 4.34 4.67
C CYS A 173 -2.61 3.56 3.37
N PHE A 174 -3.40 4.08 2.45
CA PHE A 174 -3.71 3.48 1.16
C PHE A 174 -3.10 4.26 0.00
N SER A 175 -2.88 3.55 -1.12
CA SER A 175 -2.37 4.12 -2.38
C SER A 175 -3.34 3.91 -3.52
N PHE A 176 -3.49 4.94 -4.35
CA PHE A 176 -4.26 4.90 -5.59
C PHE A 176 -3.38 5.16 -6.82
N HIS A 177 -2.12 4.74 -6.76
CA HIS A 177 -1.21 4.73 -7.90
C HIS A 177 -1.71 3.71 -8.97
N PRO A 178 -1.47 3.90 -10.30
CA PRO A 178 -1.99 3.04 -11.37
C PRO A 178 -1.67 1.54 -11.26
N ARG A 179 -0.66 1.15 -10.50
CA ARG A 179 -0.34 -0.26 -10.22
C ARG A 179 -1.09 -0.87 -9.04
N LYS A 180 -1.94 -0.11 -8.36
CA LYS A 180 -2.75 -0.61 -7.25
C LYS A 180 -4.07 -1.22 -7.74
N ILE A 181 -4.88 -1.73 -6.83
CA ILE A 181 -6.16 -2.38 -7.17
C ILE A 181 -7.10 -1.39 -7.85
N ILE A 182 -7.19 -0.17 -7.33
CA ILE A 182 -7.89 0.97 -7.91
C ILE A 182 -6.94 2.15 -8.01
N THR A 183 -7.27 3.11 -8.88
CA THR A 183 -6.40 4.26 -9.13
C THR A 183 -7.16 5.57 -9.29
N THR A 184 -6.49 6.66 -8.93
CA THR A 184 -6.90 8.05 -9.22
C THR A 184 -5.86 8.77 -10.12
N GLY A 185 -5.02 7.99 -10.84
CA GLY A 185 -3.81 8.49 -11.51
C GLY A 185 -2.64 8.52 -10.54
N ASP A 186 -2.72 9.29 -9.50
CA ASP A 186 -1.96 9.20 -8.25
C ASP A 186 -2.90 9.60 -7.11
N GLY A 187 -2.66 9.13 -5.90
CA GLY A 187 -3.50 9.42 -4.75
C GLY A 187 -3.15 8.57 -3.55
N GLY A 188 -3.60 9.02 -2.39
CA GLY A 188 -3.51 8.32 -1.12
C GLY A 188 -4.69 8.59 -0.22
N MET A 189 -4.84 7.78 0.81
CA MET A 189 -5.87 7.93 1.83
C MET A 189 -5.34 7.47 3.18
N ILE A 190 -5.69 8.16 4.26
CA ILE A 190 -5.53 7.64 5.62
C ILE A 190 -6.90 7.33 6.16
N ALA A 191 -7.15 6.08 6.55
CA ALA A 191 -8.32 5.68 7.31
C ALA A 191 -8.00 5.76 8.81
N THR A 192 -8.92 6.31 9.59
CA THR A 192 -8.78 6.45 11.05
C THR A 192 -10.13 6.44 11.75
N SER A 193 -10.18 5.91 12.97
CA SER A 193 -11.34 6.09 13.88
C SER A 193 -11.05 7.07 15.00
N ASN A 194 -9.84 7.63 15.06
CA ASN A 194 -9.39 8.60 16.04
C ASN A 194 -9.69 10.03 15.57
N GLU A 195 -10.57 10.74 16.28
CA GLU A 195 -11.01 12.10 15.93
C GLU A 195 -9.88 13.15 16.05
N GLU A 196 -8.96 12.98 16.99
CA GLU A 196 -7.81 13.86 17.15
C GLU A 196 -6.88 13.75 15.93
N TYR A 197 -6.59 12.52 15.49
CA TYR A 197 -5.80 12.28 14.28
C TYR A 197 -6.48 12.85 13.04
N TYR A 198 -7.78 12.58 12.88
CA TYR A 198 -8.56 13.12 11.77
C TYR A 198 -8.47 14.65 11.67
N THR A 199 -8.67 15.33 12.79
CA THR A 199 -8.61 16.80 12.85
C THR A 199 -7.22 17.33 12.49
N LYS A 200 -6.17 16.73 13.05
CA LYS A 200 -4.77 17.11 12.75
C LYS A 200 -4.41 16.83 11.28
N LEU A 201 -4.79 15.68 10.74
CA LEU A 201 -4.53 15.31 9.36
C LEU A 201 -5.16 16.31 8.38
N LYS A 202 -6.39 16.74 8.63
CA LYS A 202 -7.06 17.75 7.79
C LYS A 202 -6.36 19.10 7.81
N LEU A 203 -5.82 19.53 8.95
CA LEU A 203 -4.99 20.73 9.04
C LEU A 203 -3.67 20.57 8.29
N LEU A 204 -2.94 19.48 8.58
CA LEU A 204 -1.61 19.26 8.05
C LEU A 204 -1.57 19.15 6.52
N ARG A 205 -2.57 18.52 5.90
CA ARG A 205 -2.59 18.35 4.43
C ARG A 205 -2.78 19.65 3.64
N GLN A 206 -3.23 20.72 4.29
CA GLN A 206 -3.57 22.01 3.66
C GLN A 206 -2.90 23.20 4.36
N HIS A 207 -1.58 23.15 4.51
CA HIS A 207 -0.77 24.26 5.08
C HIS A 207 -1.10 24.63 6.53
N GLY A 208 -1.83 23.80 7.27
CA GLY A 208 -2.28 24.12 8.63
C GLY A 208 -3.39 25.20 8.69
N MET A 209 -4.09 25.43 7.59
CA MET A 209 -5.18 26.42 7.52
C MET A 209 -6.35 26.03 8.41
N SER A 210 -6.81 26.98 9.26
CA SER A 210 -7.95 26.82 10.17
C SER A 210 -9.29 26.70 9.43
N ILE A 211 -9.39 27.28 8.24
CA ILE A 211 -10.59 27.32 7.38
C ILE A 211 -10.20 26.83 6.00
N ASN A 212 -10.91 25.85 5.46
CA ASN A 212 -10.65 25.36 4.10
C ASN A 212 -11.30 26.27 3.04
N ASP A 213 -10.84 26.15 1.79
CA ASP A 213 -11.32 26.97 0.67
C ASP A 213 -12.84 26.87 0.46
N ARG A 214 -13.45 25.70 0.70
CA ARG A 214 -14.90 25.51 0.57
C ARG A 214 -15.67 26.32 1.61
N VAL A 215 -15.29 26.25 2.88
CA VAL A 215 -15.93 26.99 3.97
C VAL A 215 -15.84 28.52 3.70
N ARG A 216 -14.67 28.97 3.21
CA ARG A 216 -14.46 30.35 2.84
C ARG A 216 -15.36 30.80 1.67
N HIS A 217 -15.46 29.94 0.63
CA HIS A 217 -16.29 30.23 -0.56
C HIS A 217 -17.79 30.25 -0.25
N ASP A 218 -18.25 29.31 0.60
CA ASP A 218 -19.68 29.21 0.98
C ASP A 218 -20.10 30.23 2.02
N SER A 219 -19.17 31.04 2.58
CA SER A 219 -19.44 32.02 3.61
C SER A 219 -20.04 33.29 3.02
N THR A 220 -21.07 33.81 3.67
CA THR A 220 -21.63 35.14 3.38
C THR A 220 -20.94 36.28 4.14
N LYS A 221 -19.92 35.97 4.96
CA LYS A 221 -19.13 36.93 5.72
C LYS A 221 -17.67 36.81 5.36
N ILE A 222 -16.92 37.91 5.45
CA ILE A 222 -15.47 37.89 5.31
C ILE A 222 -14.89 37.03 6.43
N MET A 223 -14.12 36.00 6.05
CA MET A 223 -13.40 35.12 6.97
C MET A 223 -11.91 35.18 6.65
N PHE A 224 -11.10 35.31 7.69
CA PHE A 224 -9.64 35.26 7.59
C PHE A 224 -9.17 33.91 8.10
N GLU A 225 -8.44 33.17 7.27
CA GLU A 225 -7.77 31.94 7.66
C GLU A 225 -6.51 32.25 8.47
N GLU A 226 -6.25 31.39 9.44
CA GLU A 226 -4.99 31.36 10.19
C GLU A 226 -4.25 30.05 9.91
N HIS A 227 -2.94 30.10 9.90
CA HIS A 227 -2.10 28.90 9.79
C HIS A 227 -1.67 28.47 11.18
N VAL A 228 -2.49 27.64 11.82
CA VAL A 228 -2.37 27.29 13.25
C VAL A 228 -1.26 26.24 13.54
N VAL A 229 -0.79 25.55 12.50
CA VAL A 229 0.32 24.61 12.56
C VAL A 229 1.14 24.69 11.27
N MET A 230 2.40 24.26 11.31
CA MET A 230 3.20 24.03 10.11
C MET A 230 2.59 22.86 9.35
N GLY A 231 2.02 23.10 8.18
CA GLY A 231 1.37 22.10 7.34
C GLY A 231 2.02 21.98 5.96
N TYR A 232 1.42 21.14 5.11
CA TYR A 232 1.95 20.75 3.81
C TYR A 232 0.91 20.98 2.71
N ASN A 233 1.33 20.95 1.45
CA ASN A 233 0.41 20.91 0.32
C ASN A 233 0.26 19.46 -0.18
N TYR A 234 -0.54 18.67 0.53
CA TYR A 234 -0.76 17.24 0.26
C TYR A 234 -2.21 16.94 -0.14
N ARG A 235 -2.93 17.95 -0.62
CA ARG A 235 -4.33 17.83 -1.04
C ARG A 235 -4.46 16.92 -2.25
N MET A 236 -5.53 16.10 -2.26
CA MET A 236 -6.06 15.48 -3.47
C MET A 236 -6.96 16.49 -4.19
N THR A 237 -7.01 16.44 -5.51
CA THR A 237 -7.92 17.27 -6.32
C THR A 237 -9.28 16.61 -6.47
N ASP A 238 -10.33 17.40 -6.73
CA ASP A 238 -11.68 16.87 -7.00
C ASP A 238 -11.70 16.03 -8.30
N ILE A 239 -10.86 16.34 -9.27
CA ILE A 239 -10.72 15.52 -10.48
C ILE A 239 -10.26 14.09 -10.12
N GLN A 240 -9.23 13.96 -9.30
CA GLN A 240 -8.74 12.67 -8.82
C GLN A 240 -9.79 11.95 -7.96
N ALA A 241 -10.45 12.68 -7.08
CA ALA A 241 -11.47 12.13 -6.19
C ALA A 241 -12.69 11.61 -6.95
N ALA A 242 -13.14 12.29 -8.01
CA ALA A 242 -14.24 11.85 -8.86
C ALA A 242 -13.92 10.50 -9.54
N VAL A 243 -12.70 10.35 -10.05
CA VAL A 243 -12.20 9.06 -10.54
C VAL A 243 -12.21 8.02 -9.42
N GLY A 244 -11.72 8.40 -8.22
CA GLY A 244 -11.67 7.53 -7.04
C GLY A 244 -13.03 6.99 -6.61
N VAL A 245 -14.07 7.82 -6.65
CA VAL A 245 -15.45 7.43 -6.36
C VAL A 245 -15.90 6.32 -7.32
N LYS A 246 -15.66 6.47 -8.63
CA LYS A 246 -16.03 5.46 -9.63
C LYS A 246 -15.21 4.17 -9.51
N GLN A 247 -13.94 4.29 -9.19
CA GLN A 247 -13.08 3.16 -8.93
C GLN A 247 -13.50 2.37 -7.67
N LEU A 248 -13.91 3.07 -6.62
CA LEU A 248 -14.38 2.45 -5.38
C LEU A 248 -15.66 1.61 -5.61
N GLU A 249 -16.58 2.08 -6.47
CA GLU A 249 -17.79 1.34 -6.87
C GLU A 249 -17.46 -0.01 -7.52
N LYS A 250 -16.28 -0.16 -8.13
CA LYS A 250 -15.82 -1.36 -8.85
C LYS A 250 -14.88 -2.25 -8.02
N LEU A 251 -14.46 -1.80 -6.84
CA LEU A 251 -13.34 -2.43 -6.10
C LEU A 251 -13.61 -3.89 -5.75
N ASP A 252 -14.77 -4.24 -5.21
CA ASP A 252 -15.07 -5.63 -4.84
C ASP A 252 -15.12 -6.56 -6.07
N TRP A 253 -15.65 -6.07 -7.20
CA TRP A 253 -15.64 -6.82 -8.45
C TRP A 253 -14.20 -7.01 -8.96
N ILE A 254 -13.37 -5.96 -8.96
CA ILE A 254 -11.95 -6.06 -9.37
C ILE A 254 -11.22 -7.10 -8.50
N VAL A 255 -11.40 -7.07 -7.19
CA VAL A 255 -10.82 -8.05 -6.27
C VAL A 255 -11.28 -9.47 -6.60
N SER A 256 -12.59 -9.66 -6.82
CA SER A 256 -13.15 -10.97 -7.21
C SER A 256 -12.52 -11.51 -8.48
N GLU A 257 -12.40 -10.70 -9.54
CA GLU A 257 -11.80 -11.12 -10.80
C GLU A 257 -10.30 -11.43 -10.66
N ARG A 258 -9.56 -10.62 -9.91
CA ARG A 258 -8.14 -10.90 -9.61
C ARG A 258 -7.96 -12.23 -8.89
N ARG A 259 -8.82 -12.53 -7.94
CA ARG A 259 -8.80 -13.81 -7.22
C ARG A 259 -9.09 -15.00 -8.12
N LYS A 260 -9.99 -14.87 -9.11
CA LYS A 260 -10.24 -15.92 -10.12
C LYS A 260 -8.97 -16.23 -10.92
N ILE A 261 -8.21 -15.21 -11.32
CA ILE A 261 -6.93 -15.39 -12.03
C ILE A 261 -5.90 -16.04 -11.09
N ALA A 262 -5.80 -15.56 -9.85
CA ALA A 262 -4.87 -16.11 -8.85
C ALA A 262 -5.14 -17.60 -8.59
N VAL A 263 -6.42 -18.02 -8.49
CA VAL A 263 -6.79 -19.44 -8.35
C VAL A 263 -6.31 -20.27 -9.54
N GLN A 264 -6.40 -19.77 -10.77
CA GLN A 264 -5.89 -20.48 -11.95
C GLN A 264 -4.37 -20.68 -11.86
N TYR A 265 -3.62 -19.66 -11.41
CA TYR A 265 -2.18 -19.78 -11.20
C TYR A 265 -1.85 -20.78 -10.07
N LEU A 266 -2.54 -20.71 -8.95
CA LEU A 266 -2.36 -21.63 -7.82
C LEU A 266 -2.58 -23.08 -8.27
N GLU A 267 -3.68 -23.37 -8.95
CA GLU A 267 -3.99 -24.70 -9.47
C GLU A 267 -2.96 -25.17 -10.52
N ALA A 268 -2.54 -24.28 -11.41
CA ALA A 268 -1.59 -24.61 -12.45
C ALA A 268 -0.20 -24.96 -11.90
N PHE A 269 0.22 -24.30 -10.83
CA PHE A 269 1.60 -24.43 -10.30
C PHE A 269 1.71 -25.30 -9.05
N LYS A 270 0.62 -25.78 -8.44
CA LYS A 270 0.61 -26.50 -7.16
C LYS A 270 1.55 -27.72 -7.07
N ASN A 271 1.82 -28.38 -8.20
CA ASN A 271 2.66 -29.58 -8.25
C ASN A 271 4.10 -29.28 -8.72
N ILE A 272 4.52 -28.03 -8.81
CA ILE A 272 5.89 -27.66 -9.18
C ILE A 272 6.73 -27.56 -7.92
N GLU A 273 7.59 -28.54 -7.69
CA GLU A 273 8.39 -28.64 -6.46
C GLU A 273 9.46 -27.54 -6.34
N SER A 274 9.91 -26.96 -7.47
CA SER A 274 10.97 -25.94 -7.52
C SER A 274 10.53 -24.53 -7.12
N ILE A 275 9.24 -24.32 -6.87
CA ILE A 275 8.71 -23.00 -6.48
C ILE A 275 7.89 -23.08 -5.19
N ILE A 276 7.66 -21.91 -4.58
CA ILE A 276 6.69 -21.72 -3.48
C ILE A 276 5.66 -20.71 -3.94
N LEU A 277 4.38 -21.02 -3.72
CA LEU A 277 3.24 -20.20 -4.07
C LEU A 277 2.75 -19.41 -2.86
N PRO A 278 2.08 -18.25 -3.09
CA PRO A 278 1.42 -17.53 -2.02
C PRO A 278 0.31 -18.39 -1.40
N THR A 279 0.18 -18.31 -0.08
CA THR A 279 -0.83 -19.04 0.69
C THR A 279 -1.64 -18.07 1.53
N GLU A 280 -2.93 -18.37 1.73
CA GLU A 280 -3.79 -17.67 2.68
C GLU A 280 -4.07 -18.60 3.87
N GLU A 281 -3.90 -18.08 5.08
CA GLU A 281 -4.31 -18.74 6.30
C GLU A 281 -5.77 -18.43 6.62
N GLU A 282 -6.40 -19.19 7.50
CA GLU A 282 -7.76 -18.93 7.93
C GLU A 282 -7.89 -17.52 8.54
N GLY A 283 -8.89 -16.77 8.09
CA GLY A 283 -9.09 -15.37 8.48
C GLY A 283 -8.30 -14.34 7.67
N TYR A 284 -7.43 -14.77 6.76
CA TYR A 284 -6.69 -13.86 5.88
C TYR A 284 -7.24 -13.93 4.45
N PHE A 285 -7.62 -12.78 3.90
CA PHE A 285 -8.16 -12.67 2.55
C PHE A 285 -7.33 -11.63 1.76
N SER A 286 -6.47 -12.11 0.87
CA SER A 286 -5.68 -11.26 -0.03
C SER A 286 -6.52 -10.75 -1.20
N ASN A 287 -6.35 -9.50 -1.56
CA ASN A 287 -6.89 -8.95 -2.80
C ASN A 287 -6.05 -9.33 -4.03
N TYR A 288 -4.95 -10.05 -3.84
CA TYR A 288 -3.96 -10.35 -4.88
C TYR A 288 -3.57 -9.12 -5.71
N GLN A 289 -3.15 -8.04 -5.03
CA GLN A 289 -2.60 -6.86 -5.72
C GLN A 289 -1.45 -7.23 -6.65
N SER A 290 -0.67 -8.23 -6.27
CA SER A 290 0.32 -8.89 -7.13
C SER A 290 0.32 -10.38 -6.86
N PHE A 291 0.72 -11.19 -7.86
CA PHE A 291 0.96 -12.62 -7.69
C PHE A 291 2.46 -12.86 -7.74
N SER A 292 3.04 -13.26 -6.62
CA SER A 292 4.47 -13.52 -6.47
C SER A 292 4.71 -15.02 -6.32
N ILE A 293 5.69 -15.54 -7.04
CA ILE A 293 6.22 -16.89 -6.83
C ILE A 293 7.66 -16.79 -6.34
N TYR A 294 8.04 -17.68 -5.44
CA TYR A 294 9.41 -17.78 -4.95
C TYR A 294 10.10 -18.99 -5.58
N LEU A 295 11.29 -18.79 -6.15
CA LEU A 295 12.09 -19.84 -6.76
C LEU A 295 12.99 -20.48 -5.69
N LYS A 296 12.80 -21.77 -5.40
CA LYS A 296 13.66 -22.49 -4.45
C LYS A 296 15.10 -22.57 -4.97
N PRO A 297 16.09 -22.79 -4.08
CA PRO A 297 17.48 -23.04 -4.49
C PRO A 297 17.64 -24.20 -5.49
N SER A 298 16.74 -25.17 -5.47
CA SER A 298 16.69 -26.30 -6.41
C SER A 298 16.15 -25.97 -7.80
N CYS A 299 15.61 -24.77 -8.01
CA CYS A 299 15.11 -24.36 -9.31
C CYS A 299 16.28 -24.26 -10.33
N LYS A 300 16.09 -24.84 -11.51
CA LYS A 300 17.12 -24.90 -12.56
C LYS A 300 17.48 -23.54 -13.16
N ILE A 301 16.59 -22.58 -13.04
CA ILE A 301 16.74 -21.22 -13.55
C ILE A 301 16.70 -20.22 -12.39
N ASN A 302 17.61 -19.26 -12.37
CA ASN A 302 17.55 -18.18 -11.39
C ASN A 302 16.48 -17.12 -11.79
N ARG A 303 16.11 -16.27 -10.84
CA ARG A 303 15.06 -15.26 -11.01
C ARG A 303 15.33 -14.31 -12.18
N ASN A 304 16.57 -13.83 -12.34
CA ASN A 304 16.90 -12.83 -13.36
C ASN A 304 16.83 -13.42 -14.76
N ASP A 305 17.35 -14.63 -14.93
CA ASP A 305 17.29 -15.35 -16.21
C ASP A 305 15.84 -15.73 -16.56
N LEU A 306 15.04 -16.15 -15.58
CA LEU A 306 13.60 -16.38 -15.78
C LEU A 306 12.89 -15.12 -16.26
N MET A 307 13.18 -13.98 -15.63
CA MET A 307 12.60 -12.68 -16.04
C MET A 307 12.99 -12.32 -17.47
N GLN A 308 14.25 -12.54 -17.86
CA GLN A 308 14.71 -12.24 -19.22
C GLN A 308 14.03 -13.14 -20.25
N VAL A 309 14.01 -14.45 -20.01
CA VAL A 309 13.36 -15.41 -20.94
C VAL A 309 11.85 -15.10 -21.08
N LEU A 310 11.17 -14.73 -19.99
CA LEU A 310 9.76 -14.33 -20.05
C LEU A 310 9.58 -13.04 -20.86
N LEU A 311 10.45 -12.05 -20.67
CA LEU A 311 10.43 -10.80 -21.44
C LEU A 311 10.65 -11.05 -22.93
N ASP A 312 11.62 -11.90 -23.30
CA ASP A 312 11.91 -12.28 -24.69
C ASP A 312 10.70 -13.00 -25.34
N ASN A 313 9.84 -13.61 -24.52
CA ASN A 313 8.57 -14.20 -24.95
C ASN A 313 7.37 -13.26 -24.84
N GLY A 314 7.59 -11.96 -24.62
CA GLY A 314 6.53 -10.97 -24.58
C GLY A 314 5.75 -10.94 -23.26
N ILE A 315 6.28 -11.47 -22.15
CA ILE A 315 5.67 -11.47 -20.82
C ILE A 315 6.46 -10.55 -19.91
N SER A 316 5.84 -9.43 -19.49
CA SER A 316 6.46 -8.50 -18.54
C SER A 316 6.35 -9.06 -17.11
N THR A 317 7.47 -9.10 -16.41
CA THR A 317 7.55 -9.51 -15.01
C THR A 317 8.31 -8.46 -14.19
N ARG A 318 8.40 -8.65 -12.90
CA ARG A 318 9.19 -7.79 -12.02
C ARG A 318 9.92 -8.65 -10.99
N ARG A 319 11.11 -8.19 -10.57
CA ARG A 319 11.71 -8.72 -9.33
C ARG A 319 10.69 -8.58 -8.20
N GLY A 320 10.71 -9.46 -7.22
CA GLY A 320 9.82 -9.38 -6.06
C GLY A 320 9.91 -8.03 -5.34
N ILE A 321 9.63 -8.03 -4.07
CA ILE A 321 9.69 -6.79 -3.28
C ILE A 321 11.16 -6.47 -3.01
N MET A 322 11.54 -5.19 -3.16
CA MET A 322 12.90 -4.73 -2.87
C MET A 322 13.19 -4.71 -1.36
N THR A 323 14.47 -4.74 -0.98
CA THR A 323 14.93 -4.53 0.40
C THR A 323 15.57 -3.15 0.53
N SER A 324 14.98 -2.27 1.36
CA SER A 324 15.40 -0.87 1.46
C SER A 324 16.84 -0.71 1.94
N HIS A 325 17.30 -1.54 2.88
CA HIS A 325 18.66 -1.45 3.45
C HIS A 325 19.77 -1.73 2.43
N ARG A 326 19.46 -2.42 1.29
CA ARG A 326 20.42 -2.69 0.21
C ARG A 326 20.39 -1.63 -0.90
N GLU A 327 19.49 -0.67 -0.85
CA GLU A 327 19.44 0.38 -1.86
C GLU A 327 20.54 1.41 -1.61
N PRO A 328 21.20 1.96 -2.67
CA PRO A 328 22.32 2.88 -2.52
C PRO A 328 22.03 4.05 -1.58
N ALA A 329 20.84 4.64 -1.64
CA ALA A 329 20.46 5.75 -0.78
C ALA A 329 20.52 5.41 0.73
N TYR A 330 20.24 4.15 1.12
CA TYR A 330 20.32 3.71 2.52
C TYR A 330 21.73 3.30 2.92
N LEU A 331 22.49 2.70 1.99
CA LEU A 331 23.90 2.41 2.19
C LEU A 331 24.71 3.69 2.41
N ASP A 332 24.43 4.74 1.66
CA ASP A 332 25.06 6.07 1.80
C ASP A 332 24.72 6.73 3.14
N LEU A 333 23.53 6.46 3.70
CA LEU A 333 23.14 6.88 5.05
C LEU A 333 23.74 6.02 6.16
N GLY A 334 24.53 4.97 5.81
CA GLY A 334 25.22 4.12 6.77
C GLY A 334 24.39 2.97 7.33
N PHE A 335 23.21 2.67 6.75
CA PHE A 335 22.43 1.50 7.12
C PHE A 335 23.14 0.22 6.68
N LYS A 336 23.62 -0.54 7.67
CA LYS A 336 24.28 -1.84 7.48
C LYS A 336 23.62 -2.83 8.42
N VAL A 337 22.69 -3.59 7.91
CA VAL A 337 21.96 -4.63 8.64
C VAL A 337 22.00 -5.93 7.83
N ASP A 338 22.03 -7.04 8.53
CA ASP A 338 22.00 -8.39 7.95
C ASP A 338 20.59 -8.95 8.15
N LEU A 339 19.88 -9.17 7.04
CA LEU A 339 18.49 -9.64 7.02
C LEU A 339 18.35 -10.79 6.00
N PRO A 340 18.98 -11.94 6.27
CA PRO A 340 19.14 -13.02 5.30
C PRO A 340 17.80 -13.57 4.78
N ILE A 341 16.74 -13.58 5.59
CA ILE A 341 15.42 -14.05 5.15
C ILE A 341 14.80 -13.07 4.16
N SER A 342 14.83 -11.78 4.48
CA SER A 342 14.33 -10.72 3.61
C SER A 342 15.11 -10.62 2.30
N GLU A 343 16.43 -10.81 2.36
CA GLU A 343 17.31 -10.76 1.20
C GLU A 343 17.08 -11.96 0.27
N ASP A 344 17.04 -13.16 0.82
CA ASP A 344 16.75 -14.36 0.04
C ASP A 344 15.36 -14.29 -0.60
N ALA A 345 14.33 -13.86 0.16
CA ALA A 345 12.99 -13.65 -0.36
C ALA A 345 12.97 -12.63 -1.51
N ALA A 346 13.69 -11.51 -1.38
CA ALA A 346 13.79 -10.48 -2.41
C ALA A 346 14.54 -10.97 -3.66
N ASP A 347 15.58 -11.78 -3.49
CA ASP A 347 16.44 -12.23 -4.60
C ASP A 347 15.82 -13.37 -5.40
N ARG A 348 14.95 -14.16 -4.78
CA ARG A 348 14.35 -15.36 -5.40
C ARG A 348 12.89 -15.18 -5.81
N SER A 349 12.21 -14.11 -5.38
CA SER A 349 10.82 -13.91 -5.78
C SER A 349 10.68 -13.15 -7.10
N ILE A 350 9.65 -13.53 -7.86
CA ILE A 350 9.27 -12.91 -9.12
C ILE A 350 7.76 -12.63 -9.11
N VAL A 351 7.37 -11.43 -9.50
CA VAL A 351 5.97 -11.06 -9.70
C VAL A 351 5.60 -11.28 -11.16
N ILE A 352 4.53 -12.03 -11.38
CA ILE A 352 4.01 -12.39 -12.70
C ILE A 352 2.75 -11.60 -13.03
N PRO A 353 2.33 -11.50 -14.32
CA PRO A 353 1.17 -10.73 -14.75
C PRO A 353 -0.10 -11.07 -13.97
N LEU A 354 -0.76 -10.05 -13.42
CA LEU A 354 -2.10 -10.14 -12.87
C LEU A 354 -2.79 -8.78 -12.93
N TYR A 355 -3.79 -8.64 -13.81
CA TYR A 355 -4.61 -7.43 -13.97
C TYR A 355 -6.02 -7.81 -14.45
N VAL A 356 -6.93 -6.88 -14.45
CA VAL A 356 -8.34 -7.10 -14.82
C VAL A 356 -8.76 -6.07 -15.86
N PRO A 357 -9.42 -6.51 -16.95
CA PRO A 357 -9.56 -7.89 -17.39
C PRO A 357 -8.26 -8.44 -17.98
N MET A 358 -7.99 -9.72 -17.78
CA MET A 358 -6.91 -10.45 -18.42
C MET A 358 -7.52 -11.56 -19.26
N GLU A 359 -7.14 -11.61 -20.53
CA GLU A 359 -7.69 -12.60 -21.46
C GLU A 359 -7.27 -14.02 -21.06
N GLN A 360 -8.15 -14.98 -21.20
CA GLN A 360 -7.88 -16.38 -20.84
C GLN A 360 -6.66 -16.93 -21.58
N TYR A 361 -6.50 -16.55 -22.85
CA TYR A 361 -5.33 -16.93 -23.65
C TYR A 361 -4.01 -16.42 -23.02
N ASP A 362 -3.99 -15.20 -22.50
CA ASP A 362 -2.81 -14.62 -21.86
C ASP A 362 -2.47 -15.34 -20.57
N ILE A 363 -3.48 -15.70 -19.75
CA ILE A 363 -3.30 -16.48 -18.52
C ILE A 363 -2.68 -17.84 -18.84
N GLU A 364 -3.24 -18.58 -19.80
CA GLU A 364 -2.74 -19.88 -20.21
C GLU A 364 -1.34 -19.81 -20.82
N PHE A 365 -1.04 -18.75 -21.56
CA PHE A 365 0.28 -18.54 -22.14
C PHE A 365 1.33 -18.30 -21.05
N VAL A 366 1.04 -17.47 -20.05
CA VAL A 366 1.92 -17.23 -18.88
C VAL A 366 2.14 -18.54 -18.12
N ILE A 367 1.08 -19.29 -17.84
CA ILE A 367 1.17 -20.59 -17.15
C ILE A 367 2.09 -21.56 -17.92
N LYS A 368 1.83 -21.73 -19.22
CA LYS A 368 2.62 -22.64 -20.08
C LYS A 368 4.09 -22.27 -20.10
N LYS A 369 4.42 -20.97 -20.24
CA LYS A 369 5.80 -20.51 -20.29
C LYS A 369 6.53 -20.74 -18.98
N ILE A 370 5.92 -20.43 -17.85
CA ILE A 370 6.52 -20.64 -16.53
C ILE A 370 6.73 -22.14 -16.28
N LYS A 371 5.73 -23.00 -16.50
CA LYS A 371 5.83 -24.45 -16.32
C LYS A 371 6.97 -25.11 -17.09
N ASN A 372 7.33 -24.57 -18.23
CA ASN A 372 8.40 -25.11 -19.06
C ASN A 372 9.80 -24.68 -18.62
N LEU A 373 9.90 -23.67 -17.75
CA LEU A 373 11.18 -23.04 -17.37
C LEU A 373 11.61 -23.35 -15.92
N VAL A 374 10.66 -23.68 -15.02
CA VAL A 374 10.91 -23.88 -13.58
C VAL A 374 10.86 -25.35 -13.13
#